data_599bad46e03580f735df0881542f2b65
#
_entry.id   599bad46e03580f735df0881542f2b65
#
_cell.length_a   1.000
_cell.length_b   1.000
_cell.length_c   1.000
_cell.angle_alpha   90.00
_cell.angle_beta   90.00
_cell.angle_gamma   90.00
#
_symmetry.space_group_name_H-M   'P 1'
#
loop_
_entity.id
_entity.type
_entity.pdbx_description
1 polymer ?
#
loop_
_entity_poly.entity_id
_entity_poly.type
_entity_poly.pdbx_seq_one_letter_code
_entity_poly.pdbx_strand_id
1 'polypeptide(L)'
;NGMSVTDYKKLVSRVQKGEKESRIAKKEMVEANLRLVISIAKKYTNRGLQFLDLIQEGNIGLMKAVDKFEYRRGYKFSTYATWWIRQAITRSIADQARTIRIPVHMIETINKIVRTQRLILSEFGREATPEELAKKLRMPLDKVRKVLKISKEPVSLEKPVGDEEDSSLGDFIEDTKALAPLEQAIKSNLGEATTKILSTLTPREERVLRMRFGVGMNTDHTLEAVSYTHLTLPTSDLV
;
A
#
# COMPACT_ATOMS: atom_id res chain seq x y z
N ASN A 1 -0.80 -37.69 -30.77
CA ASN A 1 0.37 -38.11 -29.98
C ASN A 1 0.28 -39.62 -29.80
N GLY A 2 1.03 -40.42 -30.61
CA GLY A 2 0.96 -41.88 -30.70
C GLY A 2 1.63 -42.65 -29.55
N MET A 3 1.43 -42.26 -28.31
CA MET A 3 1.90 -43.01 -27.13
C MET A 3 0.85 -43.99 -26.65
N SER A 4 1.23 -45.22 -26.28
CA SER A 4 0.34 -46.17 -25.64
C SER A 4 0.01 -45.72 -24.22
N VAL A 5 -1.17 -46.07 -23.68
CA VAL A 5 -1.60 -45.74 -22.32
C VAL A 5 -0.61 -46.28 -21.26
N THR A 6 0.02 -47.40 -21.54
CA THR A 6 1.02 -48.02 -20.67
C THR A 6 2.31 -47.20 -20.62
N ASP A 7 2.77 -46.67 -21.74
CA ASP A 7 3.97 -45.85 -21.82
C ASP A 7 3.75 -44.48 -21.18
N TYR A 8 2.55 -43.93 -21.37
CA TYR A 8 2.14 -42.70 -20.66
C TYR A 8 2.18 -42.86 -19.13
N LYS A 9 1.61 -43.93 -18.60
CA LYS A 9 1.67 -44.22 -17.17
C LYS A 9 3.11 -44.37 -16.64
N LYS A 10 3.97 -45.06 -17.39
CA LYS A 10 5.39 -45.16 -17.03
C LYS A 10 6.10 -43.83 -17.04
N LEU A 11 5.82 -42.95 -18.01
CA LEU A 11 6.38 -41.62 -18.11
C LEU A 11 5.95 -40.77 -16.92
N VAL A 12 4.65 -40.76 -16.61
CA VAL A 12 4.10 -39.99 -15.45
C VAL A 12 4.74 -40.45 -14.14
N SER A 13 4.81 -41.77 -13.91
CA SER A 13 5.43 -42.32 -12.70
C SER A 13 6.92 -41.91 -12.57
N ARG A 14 7.66 -41.87 -13.70
CA ARG A 14 9.07 -41.44 -13.70
C ARG A 14 9.25 -39.98 -13.43
N VAL A 15 8.34 -39.11 -13.98
CA VAL A 15 8.32 -37.68 -13.71
C VAL A 15 8.00 -37.41 -12.24
N GLN A 16 6.95 -38.04 -11.69
CA GLN A 16 6.57 -37.90 -10.28
C GLN A 16 7.70 -38.32 -9.31
N LYS A 17 8.42 -39.41 -9.64
CA LYS A 17 9.58 -39.83 -8.86
C LYS A 17 10.69 -38.78 -8.88
N GLY A 18 11.02 -38.24 -10.07
CA GLY A 18 12.03 -37.18 -10.21
C GLY A 18 11.65 -35.89 -9.50
N GLU A 19 10.38 -35.49 -9.55
CA GLU A 19 9.89 -34.32 -8.82
C GLU A 19 9.98 -34.50 -7.29
N LYS A 20 9.65 -35.71 -6.80
CA LYS A 20 9.78 -36.03 -5.38
C LYS A 20 11.23 -35.96 -4.90
N GLU A 21 12.16 -36.56 -5.66
CA GLU A 21 13.59 -36.53 -5.35
C GLU A 21 14.15 -35.10 -5.38
N SER A 22 13.77 -34.32 -6.40
CA SER A 22 14.14 -32.90 -6.53
C SER A 22 13.64 -32.08 -5.32
N ARG A 23 12.39 -32.28 -4.91
CA ARG A 23 11.80 -31.57 -3.76
C ARG A 23 12.52 -31.89 -2.45
N ILE A 24 12.88 -33.17 -2.23
CA ILE A 24 13.63 -33.58 -1.05
C ILE A 24 15.01 -32.91 -1.03
N ALA A 25 15.74 -32.98 -2.14
CA ALA A 25 17.07 -32.38 -2.25
C ALA A 25 17.04 -30.84 -2.05
N LYS A 26 16.04 -30.15 -2.63
CA LYS A 26 15.84 -28.72 -2.41
C LYS A 26 15.56 -28.40 -0.94
N LYS A 27 14.72 -29.20 -0.26
CA LYS A 27 14.41 -29.03 1.15
C LYS A 27 15.67 -29.15 2.00
N GLU A 28 16.46 -30.21 1.82
CA GLU A 28 17.72 -30.43 2.52
C GLU A 28 18.70 -29.26 2.32
N MET A 29 18.79 -28.78 1.07
CA MET A 29 19.66 -27.65 0.73
C MET A 29 19.22 -26.35 1.42
N VAL A 30 17.91 -26.09 1.54
CA VAL A 30 17.38 -24.94 2.29
C VAL A 30 17.69 -25.09 3.78
N GLU A 31 17.36 -26.22 4.39
CA GLU A 31 17.55 -26.48 5.81
C GLU A 31 19.02 -26.34 6.25
N ALA A 32 19.95 -26.85 5.46
CA ALA A 32 21.38 -26.72 5.71
C ALA A 32 21.90 -25.26 5.68
N ASN A 33 21.15 -24.34 5.06
CA ASN A 33 21.57 -22.93 4.89
C ASN A 33 20.73 -21.91 5.69
N LEU A 34 19.81 -22.34 6.57
CA LEU A 34 19.00 -21.43 7.39
C LEU A 34 19.85 -20.50 8.28
N ARG A 35 20.98 -21.00 8.80
CA ARG A 35 21.91 -20.20 9.60
C ARG A 35 22.53 -19.03 8.82
N LEU A 36 22.73 -19.19 7.50
CA LEU A 36 23.19 -18.11 6.62
C LEU A 36 22.15 -16.98 6.57
N VAL A 37 20.86 -17.31 6.44
CA VAL A 37 19.78 -16.31 6.44
C VAL A 37 19.78 -15.51 7.73
N ILE A 38 19.86 -16.18 8.89
CA ILE A 38 19.89 -15.54 10.21
C ILE A 38 21.07 -14.57 10.32
N SER A 39 22.26 -14.97 9.87
CA SER A 39 23.46 -14.13 9.91
C SER A 39 23.34 -12.86 9.06
N ILE A 40 22.61 -12.95 7.93
CA ILE A 40 22.35 -11.81 7.05
C ILE A 40 21.24 -10.94 7.65
N ALA A 41 20.12 -11.53 8.09
CA ALA A 41 18.98 -10.81 8.66
C ALA A 41 19.36 -9.96 9.89
N LYS A 42 20.29 -10.44 10.72
CA LYS A 42 20.85 -9.69 11.86
C LYS A 42 21.35 -8.29 11.50
N LYS A 43 21.84 -8.08 10.28
CA LYS A 43 22.34 -6.76 9.81
C LYS A 43 21.24 -5.77 9.42
N TYR A 44 20.00 -6.24 9.38
CA TYR A 44 18.82 -5.47 8.96
C TYR A 44 17.81 -5.24 10.08
N THR A 45 18.14 -5.62 11.33
CA THR A 45 17.32 -5.34 12.50
C THR A 45 17.13 -3.83 12.71
N ASN A 46 16.05 -3.43 13.38
CA ASN A 46 15.70 -2.04 13.69
C ASN A 46 15.47 -1.16 12.44
N ARG A 47 14.95 -1.74 11.36
CA ARG A 47 14.61 -1.02 10.12
C ARG A 47 13.12 -1.05 9.79
N GLY A 48 12.26 -1.19 10.81
CA GLY A 48 10.79 -1.14 10.65
C GLY A 48 10.11 -2.50 10.52
N LEU A 49 10.86 -3.62 10.40
CA LEU A 49 10.32 -4.97 10.44
C LEU A 49 10.87 -5.75 11.65
N GLN A 50 10.06 -6.66 12.19
CA GLN A 50 10.50 -7.55 13.25
C GLN A 50 11.54 -8.55 12.74
N PHE A 51 12.42 -9.00 13.63
CA PHE A 51 13.52 -9.90 13.26
C PHE A 51 13.05 -11.22 12.64
N LEU A 52 11.95 -11.79 13.15
CA LEU A 52 11.38 -13.02 12.61
C LEU A 52 10.84 -12.83 11.18
N ASP A 53 10.23 -11.67 10.88
CA ASP A 53 9.75 -11.38 9.54
C ASP A 53 10.92 -11.25 8.56
N LEU A 54 12.02 -10.61 8.98
CA LEU A 54 13.24 -10.53 8.16
C LEU A 54 13.83 -11.91 7.85
N ILE A 55 13.77 -12.86 8.83
CA ILE A 55 14.20 -14.23 8.60
C ILE A 55 13.28 -14.91 7.59
N GLN A 56 11.97 -14.77 7.70
CA GLN A 56 11.04 -15.43 6.78
C GLN A 56 11.17 -14.88 5.35
N GLU A 57 11.28 -13.58 5.19
CA GLU A 57 11.56 -12.98 3.88
C GLU A 57 12.92 -13.42 3.31
N GLY A 58 13.92 -13.53 4.18
CA GLY A 58 15.22 -14.09 3.83
C GLY A 58 15.15 -15.56 3.41
N ASN A 59 14.30 -16.37 4.05
CA ASN A 59 14.05 -17.77 3.68
C ASN A 59 13.39 -17.87 2.29
N ILE A 60 12.44 -16.96 1.97
CA ILE A 60 11.86 -16.86 0.62
C ILE A 60 12.95 -16.55 -0.42
N GLY A 61 13.87 -15.66 -0.08
CA GLY A 61 15.05 -15.39 -0.91
C GLY A 61 15.96 -16.60 -1.09
N LEU A 62 16.22 -17.34 -0.02
CA LEU A 62 17.01 -18.58 -0.04
C LEU A 62 16.35 -19.64 -0.92
N MET A 63 15.05 -19.88 -0.81
CA MET A 63 14.31 -20.83 -1.67
C MET A 63 14.45 -20.47 -3.16
N LYS A 64 14.30 -19.18 -3.50
CA LYS A 64 14.53 -18.70 -4.87
C LYS A 64 15.97 -18.93 -5.34
N ALA A 65 16.94 -18.81 -4.45
CA ALA A 65 18.34 -19.09 -4.75
C ALA A 65 18.57 -20.58 -5.04
N VAL A 66 17.98 -21.48 -4.24
CA VAL A 66 18.06 -22.94 -4.43
C VAL A 66 17.44 -23.33 -5.76
N ASP A 67 16.29 -22.77 -6.12
CA ASP A 67 15.61 -23.08 -7.39
C ASP A 67 16.43 -22.68 -8.63
N LYS A 68 17.22 -21.61 -8.53
CA LYS A 68 17.96 -21.03 -9.68
C LYS A 68 19.45 -21.33 -9.64
N PHE A 69 19.92 -22.08 -8.67
CA PHE A 69 21.36 -22.36 -8.54
C PHE A 69 21.84 -23.39 -9.54
N GLU A 70 22.87 -23.03 -10.29
CA GLU A 70 23.53 -23.88 -11.28
C GLU A 70 24.93 -24.30 -10.75
N TYR A 71 25.03 -25.48 -10.14
CA TYR A 71 26.28 -25.98 -9.56
C TYR A 71 27.42 -26.13 -10.58
N ARG A 72 27.08 -26.34 -11.83
CA ARG A 72 28.07 -26.51 -12.94
C ARG A 72 28.92 -25.27 -13.22
N ARG A 73 28.49 -24.09 -12.73
CA ARG A 73 29.25 -22.83 -12.86
C ARG A 73 30.42 -22.72 -11.87
N GLY A 74 30.63 -23.66 -10.98
CA GLY A 74 31.78 -23.73 -10.09
C GLY A 74 31.81 -22.73 -8.92
N TYR A 75 30.79 -21.88 -8.77
CA TYR A 75 30.72 -20.94 -7.65
C TYR A 75 30.13 -21.59 -6.39
N LYS A 76 30.56 -21.12 -5.22
CA LYS A 76 29.96 -21.53 -3.94
C LYS A 76 28.51 -21.06 -3.84
N PHE A 77 27.63 -21.96 -3.42
CA PHE A 77 26.20 -21.64 -3.23
C PHE A 77 25.99 -20.41 -2.35
N SER A 78 26.71 -20.28 -1.24
CA SER A 78 26.58 -19.16 -0.31
C SER A 78 26.79 -17.79 -0.95
N THR A 79 27.67 -17.67 -1.93
CA THR A 79 27.89 -16.42 -2.68
C THR A 79 26.65 -16.00 -3.46
N TYR A 80 26.04 -16.96 -4.16
CA TYR A 80 24.83 -16.74 -4.94
C TYR A 80 23.60 -16.49 -4.04
N ALA A 81 23.43 -17.32 -3.01
CA ALA A 81 22.32 -17.21 -2.07
C ALA A 81 22.32 -15.89 -1.29
N THR A 82 23.50 -15.38 -0.90
CA THR A 82 23.62 -14.10 -0.19
C THR A 82 22.99 -12.96 -0.97
N TRP A 83 23.11 -12.94 -2.29
CA TRP A 83 22.50 -11.90 -3.13
C TRP A 83 20.97 -11.98 -3.10
N TRP A 84 20.40 -13.18 -3.26
CA TRP A 84 18.95 -13.40 -3.23
C TRP A 84 18.34 -13.12 -1.87
N ILE A 85 18.99 -13.56 -0.79
CA ILE A 85 18.56 -13.32 0.59
C ILE A 85 18.56 -11.81 0.86
N ARG A 86 19.64 -11.11 0.53
CA ARG A 86 19.74 -9.66 0.71
C ARG A 86 18.69 -8.91 -0.10
N GLN A 87 18.46 -9.29 -1.34
CA GLN A 87 17.47 -8.68 -2.21
C GLN A 87 16.05 -8.86 -1.65
N ALA A 88 15.71 -10.08 -1.18
CA ALA A 88 14.40 -10.35 -0.58
C ALA A 88 14.17 -9.49 0.67
N ILE A 89 15.13 -9.49 1.61
CA ILE A 89 15.04 -8.69 2.84
C ILE A 89 14.94 -7.19 2.54
N THR A 90 15.77 -6.66 1.66
CA THR A 90 15.76 -5.22 1.34
C THR A 90 14.45 -4.82 0.68
N ARG A 91 13.91 -5.67 -0.20
CA ARG A 91 12.63 -5.42 -0.86
C ARG A 91 11.47 -5.47 0.13
N SER A 92 11.46 -6.44 1.04
CA SER A 92 10.43 -6.57 2.08
C SER A 92 10.43 -5.34 3.00
N ILE A 93 11.60 -4.87 3.45
CA ILE A 93 11.72 -3.63 4.23
C ILE A 93 11.12 -2.45 3.45
N ALA A 94 11.43 -2.33 2.15
CA ALA A 94 10.90 -1.25 1.34
C ALA A 94 9.36 -1.33 1.20
N ASP A 95 8.81 -2.52 1.08
CA ASP A 95 7.38 -2.73 0.84
C ASP A 95 6.51 -2.68 2.10
N GLN A 96 7.04 -3.03 3.28
CA GLN A 96 6.25 -3.31 4.49
C GLN A 96 6.67 -2.51 5.74
N ALA A 97 7.87 -1.90 5.78
CA ALA A 97 8.38 -1.26 6.98
C ALA A 97 7.65 0.03 7.37
N ARG A 98 6.88 0.64 6.48
CA ARG A 98 6.18 1.91 6.71
C ARG A 98 4.68 1.69 6.86
N THR A 99 4.06 2.37 7.82
CA THR A 99 2.59 2.39 8.00
C THR A 99 1.87 2.84 6.72
N ILE A 100 2.39 3.86 6.04
CA ILE A 100 1.93 4.30 4.73
C ILE A 100 2.92 3.77 3.70
N ARG A 101 2.50 2.80 2.89
CA ARG A 101 3.34 2.17 1.87
C ARG A 101 3.84 3.19 0.84
N ILE A 102 5.12 3.16 0.57
CA ILE A 102 5.79 3.98 -0.45
C ILE A 102 6.37 3.06 -1.54
N PRO A 103 6.21 3.38 -2.84
CA PRO A 103 6.81 2.59 -3.92
C PRO A 103 8.34 2.50 -3.81
N VAL A 104 8.91 1.35 -4.19
CA VAL A 104 10.36 1.06 -4.05
C VAL A 104 11.24 2.13 -4.69
N HIS A 105 10.91 2.61 -5.90
CA HIS A 105 11.70 3.66 -6.59
C HIS A 105 11.74 4.99 -5.83
N MET A 106 10.69 5.30 -5.04
CA MET A 106 10.68 6.49 -4.19
C MET A 106 11.56 6.30 -2.96
N ILE A 107 11.59 5.10 -2.38
CA ILE A 107 12.49 4.75 -1.26
C ILE A 107 13.95 4.81 -1.71
N GLU A 108 14.26 4.35 -2.91
CA GLU A 108 15.59 4.50 -3.49
C GLU A 108 15.98 5.98 -3.64
N THR A 109 15.03 6.83 -4.05
CA THR A 109 15.23 8.27 -4.17
C THR A 109 15.45 8.90 -2.80
N ILE A 110 14.65 8.54 -1.78
CA ILE A 110 14.83 8.98 -0.39
C ILE A 110 16.22 8.58 0.11
N ASN A 111 16.64 7.33 -0.10
CA ASN A 111 17.94 6.83 0.31
C ASN A 111 19.10 7.60 -0.37
N LYS A 112 18.97 7.98 -1.64
CA LYS A 112 19.94 8.82 -2.34
C LYS A 112 20.03 10.22 -1.69
N ILE A 113 18.89 10.83 -1.38
CA ILE A 113 18.85 12.14 -0.72
C ILE A 113 19.50 12.05 0.66
N VAL A 114 19.14 11.09 1.51
CA VAL A 114 19.69 10.91 2.85
C VAL A 114 21.21 10.67 2.80
N ARG A 115 21.70 9.87 1.86
CA ARG A 115 23.15 9.69 1.68
C ARG A 115 23.84 11.00 1.31
N THR A 116 23.25 11.77 0.40
CA THR A 116 23.81 13.06 -0.02
C THR A 116 23.80 14.09 1.11
N GLN A 117 22.73 14.12 1.93
CA GLN A 117 22.65 14.95 3.14
C GLN A 117 23.80 14.62 4.12
N ARG A 118 24.03 13.33 4.39
CA ARG A 118 25.12 12.88 5.27
C ARG A 118 26.50 13.26 4.72
N LEU A 119 26.69 13.17 3.41
CA LEU A 119 27.94 13.61 2.78
C LEU A 119 28.15 15.11 2.94
N ILE A 120 27.14 15.94 2.70
CA ILE A 120 27.21 17.39 2.86
C ILE A 120 27.46 17.75 4.34
N LEU A 121 26.77 17.08 5.27
CA LEU A 121 26.99 17.28 6.70
C LEU A 121 28.43 16.95 7.11
N SER A 122 29.00 15.87 6.56
CA SER A 122 30.40 15.50 6.81
C SER A 122 31.41 16.47 6.19
N GLU A 123 31.10 17.03 5.00
CA GLU A 123 31.99 17.97 4.28
C GLU A 123 31.93 19.39 4.86
N PHE A 124 30.75 19.87 5.24
CA PHE A 124 30.53 21.29 5.59
C PHE A 124 30.07 21.50 7.05
N GLY A 125 29.83 20.45 7.83
CA GLY A 125 29.42 20.54 9.24
C GLY A 125 27.99 21.09 9.45
N ARG A 126 27.19 21.29 8.38
CA ARG A 126 25.82 21.80 8.43
C ARG A 126 24.85 20.95 7.59
N GLU A 127 23.56 21.06 7.88
CA GLU A 127 22.54 20.41 7.07
C GLU A 127 22.48 20.98 5.65
N ALA A 128 22.18 20.10 4.69
CA ALA A 128 22.08 20.46 3.29
C ALA A 128 20.77 21.19 2.99
N THR A 129 20.82 22.28 2.24
CA THR A 129 19.62 22.95 1.74
C THR A 129 18.99 22.14 0.58
N PRO A 130 17.65 22.24 0.35
CA PRO A 130 17.01 21.56 -0.77
C PRO A 130 17.60 21.93 -2.13
N GLU A 131 18.10 23.15 -2.30
CA GLU A 131 18.76 23.66 -3.51
C GLU A 131 20.10 22.95 -3.76
N GLU A 132 20.89 22.76 -2.71
CA GLU A 132 22.18 22.05 -2.79
C GLU A 132 21.98 20.58 -3.14
N LEU A 133 20.95 19.95 -2.53
CA LEU A 133 20.56 18.57 -2.85
C LEU A 133 20.11 18.42 -4.30
N ALA A 134 19.27 19.36 -4.79
CA ALA A 134 18.80 19.37 -6.16
C ALA A 134 19.97 19.48 -7.15
N LYS A 135 20.94 20.35 -6.87
CA LYS A 135 22.13 20.55 -7.69
C LYS A 135 23.03 19.31 -7.68
N LYS A 136 23.33 18.75 -6.48
CA LYS A 136 24.23 17.57 -6.34
C LYS A 136 23.62 16.30 -6.92
N LEU A 137 22.28 16.12 -6.82
CA LEU A 137 21.54 14.96 -7.35
C LEU A 137 21.04 15.15 -8.80
N ARG A 138 21.19 16.35 -9.39
CA ARG A 138 20.69 16.72 -10.72
C ARG A 138 19.18 16.46 -10.86
N MET A 139 18.41 16.87 -9.85
CA MET A 139 16.96 16.68 -9.79
C MET A 139 16.26 18.04 -9.67
N PRO A 140 15.01 18.19 -10.19
CA PRO A 140 14.21 19.38 -9.98
C PRO A 140 14.00 19.66 -8.49
N LEU A 141 14.09 20.93 -8.08
CA LEU A 141 13.94 21.37 -6.69
C LEU A 141 12.59 20.94 -6.09
N ASP A 142 11.50 21.09 -6.87
CA ASP A 142 10.15 20.70 -6.43
C ASP A 142 10.05 19.21 -6.13
N LYS A 143 10.75 18.37 -6.91
CA LYS A 143 10.80 16.93 -6.66
C LYS A 143 11.53 16.63 -5.36
N VAL A 144 12.64 17.31 -5.07
CA VAL A 144 13.39 17.15 -3.81
C VAL A 144 12.50 17.54 -2.63
N ARG A 145 11.82 18.70 -2.69
CA ARG A 145 10.91 19.16 -1.62
C ARG A 145 9.76 18.18 -1.39
N LYS A 146 9.12 17.67 -2.44
CA LYS A 146 8.08 16.63 -2.34
C LYS A 146 8.59 15.36 -1.69
N VAL A 147 9.77 14.88 -2.09
CA VAL A 147 10.36 13.65 -1.54
C VAL A 147 10.70 13.83 -0.05
N LEU A 148 11.24 14.96 0.35
CA LEU A 148 11.52 15.27 1.76
C LEU A 148 10.24 15.30 2.61
N LYS A 149 9.13 15.82 2.05
CA LYS A 149 7.83 15.81 2.73
C LYS A 149 7.29 14.39 2.92
N ILE A 150 7.40 13.53 1.90
CA ILE A 150 6.94 12.13 1.92
C ILE A 150 7.83 11.26 2.83
N SER A 151 9.10 11.61 2.98
CA SER A 151 10.07 10.85 3.79
C SER A 151 9.75 10.83 5.28
N LYS A 152 8.96 11.78 5.79
CA LYS A 152 8.59 11.86 7.21
C LYS A 152 7.73 10.66 7.60
N GLU A 153 7.95 10.15 8.80
CA GLU A 153 7.13 9.09 9.39
C GLU A 153 5.93 9.68 10.12
N PRO A 154 4.76 9.02 10.11
CA PRO A 154 3.61 9.45 10.89
C PRO A 154 3.89 9.32 12.39
N VAL A 155 3.32 10.23 13.17
CA VAL A 155 3.37 10.22 14.63
C VAL A 155 2.09 9.60 15.18
N SER A 156 2.18 8.80 16.23
CA SER A 156 1.00 8.23 16.89
C SER A 156 0.18 9.33 17.57
N LEU A 157 -1.15 9.25 17.44
CA LEU A 157 -2.08 10.12 18.16
C LEU A 157 -2.16 9.80 19.65
N GLU A 158 -1.81 8.57 20.03
CA GLU A 158 -1.77 8.13 21.44
C GLU A 158 -0.48 8.55 22.15
N LYS A 159 0.39 9.28 21.48
CA LYS A 159 1.63 9.75 22.10
C LYS A 159 1.29 10.72 23.25
N PRO A 160 1.75 10.44 24.50
CA PRO A 160 1.51 11.35 25.63
C PRO A 160 2.17 12.71 25.38
N VAL A 161 1.49 13.76 25.79
CA VAL A 161 1.95 15.16 25.68
C VAL A 161 2.00 15.76 27.07
N GLY A 162 3.18 16.21 27.52
CA GLY A 162 3.41 16.75 28.86
C GLY A 162 3.95 15.72 29.84
N ASP A 163 4.10 16.14 31.11
CA ASP A 163 4.62 15.30 32.19
C ASP A 163 3.52 14.44 32.86
N GLU A 164 2.25 14.75 32.64
CA GLU A 164 1.08 14.00 33.14
C GLU A 164 0.62 13.04 32.01
N GLU A 165 0.54 11.74 32.34
CA GLU A 165 0.20 10.66 31.40
C GLU A 165 -1.26 10.70 30.89
N ASP A 166 -2.08 11.64 31.37
CA ASP A 166 -3.53 11.68 31.14
C ASP A 166 -3.93 12.34 29.79
N SER A 167 -3.01 13.01 29.08
CA SER A 167 -3.32 13.69 27.82
C SER A 167 -2.51 13.13 26.63
N SER A 168 -3.22 12.83 25.55
CA SER A 168 -2.63 12.33 24.31
C SER A 168 -2.59 13.41 23.22
N LEU A 169 -1.72 13.25 22.21
CA LEU A 169 -1.68 14.18 21.07
C LEU A 169 -3.03 14.28 20.35
N GLY A 170 -3.82 13.21 20.35
CA GLY A 170 -5.15 13.16 19.74
C GLY A 170 -6.15 14.14 20.36
N ASP A 171 -6.04 14.40 21.66
CA ASP A 171 -6.97 15.28 22.39
C ASP A 171 -6.81 16.77 22.02
N PHE A 172 -5.65 17.13 21.44
CA PHE A 172 -5.35 18.49 20.98
C PHE A 172 -5.72 18.73 19.50
N ILE A 173 -6.20 17.71 18.78
CA ILE A 173 -6.55 17.84 17.36
C ILE A 173 -8.05 18.12 17.24
N GLU A 174 -8.38 19.32 16.76
CA GLU A 174 -9.75 19.75 16.51
C GLU A 174 -10.37 19.01 15.31
N ASP A 175 -11.64 18.57 15.46
CA ASP A 175 -12.43 18.01 14.35
C ASP A 175 -13.00 19.15 13.49
N THR A 176 -12.30 19.49 12.43
CA THR A 176 -12.71 20.51 11.45
C THR A 176 -13.91 20.10 10.58
N LYS A 177 -14.36 18.84 10.66
CA LYS A 177 -15.54 18.35 9.92
C LYS A 177 -16.82 18.41 10.73
N ALA A 178 -16.74 18.60 12.03
CA ALA A 178 -17.89 18.81 12.89
C ALA A 178 -18.61 20.11 12.49
N LEU A 179 -19.88 20.01 12.12
CA LEU A 179 -20.69 21.16 11.76
C LEU A 179 -21.00 21.99 13.03
N ALA A 180 -20.72 23.28 12.98
CA ALA A 180 -21.09 24.17 14.07
C ALA A 180 -22.62 24.15 14.28
N PRO A 181 -23.12 24.21 15.52
CA PRO A 181 -24.58 24.18 15.81
C PRO A 181 -25.36 25.23 15.01
N LEU A 182 -24.79 26.41 14.81
CA LEU A 182 -25.38 27.48 13.98
C LEU A 182 -25.57 27.05 12.53
N GLU A 183 -24.53 26.43 11.92
CA GLU A 183 -24.59 25.95 10.53
C GLU A 183 -25.59 24.82 10.36
N GLN A 184 -25.67 23.94 11.39
CA GLN A 184 -26.66 22.87 11.43
C GLN A 184 -28.09 23.40 11.48
N ALA A 185 -28.35 24.42 12.33
CA ALA A 185 -29.63 25.07 12.40
C ALA A 185 -30.04 25.79 11.11
N ILE A 186 -29.09 26.49 10.46
CA ILE A 186 -29.31 27.13 9.17
C ILE A 186 -29.64 26.10 8.11
N LYS A 187 -28.92 24.97 8.07
CA LYS A 187 -29.15 23.87 7.11
C LYS A 187 -30.52 23.23 7.32
N SER A 188 -30.93 23.02 8.58
CA SER A 188 -32.27 22.49 8.90
C SER A 188 -33.36 23.42 8.43
N ASN A 189 -33.28 24.71 8.81
CA ASN A 189 -34.25 25.73 8.40
C ASN A 189 -34.33 25.88 6.84
N LEU A 190 -33.20 25.83 6.17
CA LEU A 190 -33.16 25.86 4.70
C LEU A 190 -33.85 24.62 4.10
N GLY A 191 -33.63 23.44 4.67
CA GLY A 191 -34.28 22.19 4.25
C GLY A 191 -35.80 22.25 4.43
N GLU A 192 -36.27 22.78 5.58
CA GLU A 192 -37.69 22.94 5.84
C GLU A 192 -38.35 23.97 4.92
N ALA A 193 -37.69 25.13 4.70
CA ALA A 193 -38.15 26.15 3.77
C ALA A 193 -38.22 25.63 2.33
N THR A 194 -37.20 24.88 1.91
CA THR A 194 -37.17 24.26 0.58
C THR A 194 -38.32 23.25 0.42
N THR A 195 -38.53 22.40 1.42
CA THR A 195 -39.64 21.43 1.41
C THR A 195 -41.00 22.12 1.36
N LYS A 196 -41.18 23.21 2.10
CA LYS A 196 -42.41 24.01 2.10
C LYS A 196 -42.67 24.67 0.73
N ILE A 197 -41.65 25.17 0.08
CA ILE A 197 -41.77 25.73 -1.26
C ILE A 197 -42.10 24.64 -2.29
N LEU A 198 -41.43 23.48 -2.23
CA LEU A 198 -41.69 22.37 -3.14
C LEU A 198 -43.13 21.83 -2.98
N SER A 199 -43.70 21.83 -1.78
CA SER A 199 -45.08 21.41 -1.54
C SER A 199 -46.13 22.35 -2.12
N THR A 200 -45.80 23.55 -2.59
CA THR A 200 -46.69 24.46 -3.31
C THR A 200 -46.83 24.13 -4.79
N LEU A 201 -45.96 23.26 -5.33
CA LEU A 201 -45.97 22.82 -6.72
C LEU A 201 -46.94 21.64 -6.92
N THR A 202 -47.25 21.31 -8.17
CA THR A 202 -48.02 20.09 -8.46
C THR A 202 -47.20 18.85 -8.03
N PRO A 203 -47.85 17.77 -7.58
CA PRO A 203 -47.16 16.55 -7.11
C PRO A 203 -46.18 15.96 -8.12
N ARG A 204 -46.42 16.17 -9.41
CA ARG A 204 -45.53 15.73 -10.50
C ARG A 204 -44.27 16.59 -10.57
N GLU A 205 -44.41 17.91 -10.54
CA GLU A 205 -43.30 18.86 -10.58
C GLU A 205 -42.43 18.74 -9.32
N GLU A 206 -43.04 18.63 -8.15
CA GLU A 206 -42.34 18.40 -6.91
C GLU A 206 -41.46 17.14 -6.99
N ARG A 207 -42.03 16.03 -7.48
CA ARG A 207 -41.30 14.77 -7.59
C ARG A 207 -40.14 14.84 -8.58
N VAL A 208 -40.33 15.50 -9.72
CA VAL A 208 -39.28 15.72 -10.70
C VAL A 208 -38.10 16.50 -10.09
N LEU A 209 -38.40 17.60 -9.40
CA LEU A 209 -37.38 18.42 -8.76
C LEU A 209 -36.65 17.68 -7.63
N ARG A 210 -37.40 16.97 -6.79
CA ARG A 210 -36.80 16.13 -5.71
C ARG A 210 -35.86 15.07 -6.27
N MET A 211 -36.24 14.39 -7.33
CA MET A 211 -35.40 13.36 -7.98
C MET A 211 -34.18 13.99 -8.65
N ARG A 212 -34.37 15.11 -9.37
CA ARG A 212 -33.27 15.75 -10.08
C ARG A 212 -32.18 16.29 -9.17
N PHE A 213 -32.55 16.89 -8.04
CA PHE A 213 -31.63 17.54 -7.11
C PHE A 213 -31.35 16.69 -5.84
N GLY A 214 -31.89 15.49 -5.74
CA GLY A 214 -31.70 14.62 -4.59
C GLY A 214 -32.31 15.13 -3.29
N VAL A 215 -33.30 16.03 -3.34
CA VAL A 215 -33.93 16.63 -2.14
C VAL A 215 -34.75 15.56 -1.40
N GLY A 216 -34.24 15.13 -0.24
CA GLY A 216 -34.85 14.06 0.55
C GLY A 216 -34.63 12.65 -0.02
N MET A 217 -33.68 12.48 -0.94
CA MET A 217 -33.29 11.19 -1.53
C MET A 217 -31.79 10.94 -1.31
N ASN A 218 -31.35 9.68 -1.42
CA ASN A 218 -29.94 9.30 -1.23
C ASN A 218 -29.02 9.70 -2.40
N THR A 219 -29.58 9.89 -3.62
CA THR A 219 -28.82 10.22 -4.83
C THR A 219 -29.65 11.17 -5.73
N ASP A 220 -28.95 11.98 -6.52
CA ASP A 220 -29.54 12.74 -7.61
C ASP A 220 -29.73 11.85 -8.85
N HIS A 221 -30.73 12.17 -9.70
CA HIS A 221 -31.05 11.41 -10.89
C HIS A 221 -30.82 12.26 -12.15
N THR A 222 -30.44 11.61 -13.25
CA THR A 222 -30.32 12.27 -14.55
C THR A 222 -31.70 12.62 -15.10
N LEU A 223 -31.79 13.62 -16.01
CA LEU A 223 -33.04 13.99 -16.64
C LEU A 223 -33.68 12.81 -17.38
N GLU A 224 -32.88 11.95 -17.99
CA GLU A 224 -33.35 10.73 -18.64
C GLU A 224 -33.96 9.73 -17.63
N ALA A 225 -33.30 9.49 -16.51
CA ALA A 225 -33.82 8.62 -15.46
C ALA A 225 -35.14 9.14 -14.88
N VAL A 226 -35.24 10.45 -14.66
CA VAL A 226 -36.47 11.10 -14.21
C VAL A 226 -37.59 10.95 -15.24
N SER A 227 -37.31 11.10 -16.54
CA SER A 227 -38.31 10.95 -17.62
C SER A 227 -38.86 9.53 -17.70
N TYR A 228 -38.02 8.50 -17.55
CA TYR A 228 -38.44 7.12 -17.55
C TYR A 228 -39.43 6.77 -16.43
N THR A 229 -39.20 7.31 -15.22
CA THR A 229 -40.09 7.05 -14.07
C THR A 229 -41.45 7.72 -14.15
N HIS A 230 -41.59 8.75 -14.98
CA HIS A 230 -42.86 9.51 -15.14
C HIS A 230 -43.60 9.24 -16.44
N LEU A 231 -42.98 8.65 -17.46
CA LEU A 231 -43.59 8.33 -18.75
C LEU A 231 -44.20 6.94 -18.81
N THR A 232 -43.82 6.04 -17.94
CA THR A 232 -44.54 4.75 -17.79
C THR A 232 -45.77 4.96 -16.90
N LEU A 233 -46.86 5.38 -17.48
CA LEU A 233 -48.17 5.18 -16.89
C LEU A 233 -48.34 3.66 -16.71
N PRO A 234 -48.78 3.17 -15.53
CA PRO A 234 -49.22 1.77 -15.41
C PRO A 234 -50.40 1.60 -16.36
N THR A 235 -50.19 0.81 -17.40
CA THR A 235 -51.23 0.39 -18.36
C THR A 235 -52.22 -0.60 -17.76
N SER A 236 -52.38 -0.69 -16.45
CA SER A 236 -53.24 -1.61 -15.74
C SER A 236 -54.64 -1.08 -15.44
N ASP A 237 -55.00 0.14 -15.81
CA ASP A 237 -56.33 0.70 -15.54
C ASP A 237 -57.14 0.96 -16.82
N LEU A 238 -56.99 0.11 -17.84
CA LEU A 238 -57.87 0.02 -18.99
C LEU A 238 -58.36 -1.43 -19.18
N VAL A 239 -59.26 -1.88 -18.29
CA VAL A 239 -60.29 -2.88 -18.56
C VAL A 239 -61.52 -2.50 -17.77
#